data_03a8bc3c418c2daf24f0bdfc3cd17f7b
#
_entry.id   03a8bc3c418c2daf24f0bdfc3cd17f7b
#
_cell.length_a   1.000
_cell.length_b   1.000
_cell.length_c   1.000
_cell.angle_alpha   90.00
_cell.angle_beta   90.00
_cell.angle_gamma   90.00
#
_symmetry.space_group_name_H-M   'P 1'
#
loop_
_entity.id
_entity.type
_entity.pdbx_description
1 polymer ?
#
loop_
_entity_poly.entity_id
_entity_poly.type
_entity_poly.pdbx_seq_one_letter_code
_entity_poly.pdbx_strand_id
1 'polypeptide(L)'
;LAILLLLKPFAPEGTTPISAGMVAVMIGFNLILGPLGEELGWRGLFQEHLNQRIGWLEASLLIGAIWLVWHLPLWTIDSPHAQIALPLFAAHCMLYSVIIGAAYTISGGSILPAILIHLTVNLAANFSIFAGFKDPNAWFSASLVPLLLLALGAISLVYFRTGQLGVRWLQV
;
A
#
# COMPACT_ATOMS: atom_id res chain seq x y z
N LEU A 1 2.82 15.79 11.09
CA LEU A 1 3.97 16.58 11.57
C LEU A 1 5.23 15.71 11.68
N ALA A 2 5.19 14.53 12.36
CA ALA A 2 6.33 13.63 12.52
C ALA A 2 6.92 13.17 11.17
N ILE A 3 6.09 12.80 10.20
CA ILE A 3 6.52 12.39 8.84
C ILE A 3 7.21 13.54 8.12
N LEU A 4 6.70 14.77 8.23
CA LEU A 4 7.32 15.97 7.65
C LEU A 4 8.69 16.28 8.28
N LEU A 5 8.84 16.03 9.59
CA LEU A 5 10.12 16.21 10.30
C LEU A 5 11.15 15.14 9.91
N LEU A 6 10.69 13.90 9.67
CA LEU A 6 11.55 12.80 9.22
C LEU A 6 12.00 12.96 7.76
N LEU A 7 11.18 13.60 6.91
CA LEU A 7 11.51 13.82 5.50
C LEU A 7 12.32 15.12 5.26
N LYS A 8 12.40 16.03 6.25
CA LYS A 8 13.12 17.30 6.14
C LYS A 8 14.57 17.17 5.68
N PRO A 9 15.38 16.17 6.11
CA PRO A 9 16.74 16.00 5.64
C PRO A 9 16.86 15.62 4.16
N PHE A 10 15.79 15.15 3.55
CA PHE A 10 15.74 14.71 2.16
C PHE A 10 15.07 15.73 1.22
N ALA A 11 14.57 16.84 1.78
CA ALA A 11 13.98 17.89 0.98
C ALA A 11 15.08 18.69 0.26
N PRO A 12 15.00 18.89 -1.06
CA PRO A 12 15.94 19.75 -1.78
C PRO A 12 15.91 21.19 -1.26
N GLU A 13 17.06 21.84 -1.27
CA GLU A 13 17.14 23.27 -0.96
C GLU A 13 16.22 24.05 -1.89
N GLY A 14 15.39 24.94 -1.34
CA GLY A 14 14.45 25.77 -2.09
C GLY A 14 13.02 25.23 -2.22
N THR A 15 12.67 24.11 -1.54
CA THR A 15 11.27 23.67 -1.49
C THR A 15 10.40 24.64 -0.69
N THR A 16 9.31 25.11 -1.27
CA THR A 16 8.29 25.88 -0.55
C THR A 16 7.66 25.06 0.56
N PRO A 17 7.57 25.57 1.80
CA PRO A 17 6.93 24.87 2.89
C PRO A 17 5.47 24.55 2.52
N ILE A 18 5.10 23.27 2.60
CA ILE A 18 3.70 22.86 2.39
C ILE A 18 2.89 23.37 3.58
N SER A 19 1.84 24.15 3.33
CA SER A 19 0.98 24.66 4.39
C SER A 19 0.19 23.54 5.08
N ALA A 20 -0.18 23.73 6.35
CA ALA A 20 -1.03 22.78 7.07
C ALA A 20 -2.38 22.54 6.36
N GLY A 21 -2.94 23.59 5.74
CA GLY A 21 -4.15 23.48 4.92
C GLY A 21 -3.96 22.56 3.71
N MET A 22 -2.84 22.69 2.99
CA MET A 22 -2.51 21.81 1.86
C MET A 22 -2.37 20.37 2.31
N VAL A 23 -1.69 20.12 3.43
CA VAL A 23 -1.56 18.76 4.02
C VAL A 23 -2.93 18.18 4.33
N ALA A 24 -3.83 18.96 4.95
CA ALA A 24 -5.18 18.48 5.27
C ALA A 24 -5.99 18.14 3.99
N VAL A 25 -5.90 18.98 2.95
CA VAL A 25 -6.53 18.70 1.65
C VAL A 25 -5.98 17.44 1.02
N MET A 26 -4.65 17.23 1.03
CA MET A 26 -4.01 16.02 0.51
C MET A 26 -4.47 14.76 1.26
N ILE A 27 -4.54 14.83 2.58
CA ILE A 27 -5.04 13.70 3.39
C ILE A 27 -6.49 13.38 3.02
N GLY A 28 -7.37 14.38 3.01
CA GLY A 28 -8.79 14.20 2.70
C GLY A 28 -9.01 13.67 1.30
N PHE A 29 -8.32 14.23 0.32
CA PHE A 29 -8.40 13.81 -1.08
C PHE A 29 -7.92 12.37 -1.27
N ASN A 30 -6.73 12.04 -0.72
CA ASN A 30 -6.21 10.68 -0.79
C ASN A 30 -7.09 9.67 -0.05
N LEU A 31 -7.67 10.04 1.09
CA LEU A 31 -8.55 9.15 1.83
C LEU A 31 -9.81 8.78 1.02
N ILE A 32 -10.45 9.77 0.43
CA ILE A 32 -11.75 9.58 -0.25
C ILE A 32 -11.58 8.88 -1.60
N LEU A 33 -10.59 9.27 -2.41
CA LEU A 33 -10.42 8.77 -3.77
C LEU A 33 -9.64 7.45 -3.86
N GLY A 34 -9.04 6.99 -2.78
CA GLY A 34 -8.29 5.74 -2.75
C GLY A 34 -8.74 4.84 -1.59
N PRO A 35 -8.02 4.87 -0.44
CA PRO A 35 -8.15 3.88 0.63
C PRO A 35 -9.57 3.61 1.11
N LEU A 36 -10.41 4.63 1.24
CA LEU A 36 -11.76 4.45 1.76
C LEU A 36 -12.62 3.62 0.80
N GLY A 37 -12.64 3.96 -0.48
CA GLY A 37 -13.40 3.24 -1.49
C GLY A 37 -12.79 1.88 -1.83
N GLU A 38 -11.47 1.85 -2.02
CA GLU A 38 -10.76 0.66 -2.43
C GLU A 38 -10.74 -0.43 -1.34
N GLU A 39 -10.47 -0.10 -0.09
CA GLU A 39 -10.39 -1.10 0.98
C GLU A 39 -11.75 -1.70 1.36
N LEU A 40 -12.85 -0.97 1.17
CA LEU A 40 -14.19 -1.54 1.26
C LEU A 40 -14.39 -2.67 0.24
N GLY A 41 -13.89 -2.51 -0.97
CA GLY A 41 -13.91 -3.54 -2.01
C GLY A 41 -12.88 -4.63 -1.75
N TRP A 42 -11.60 -4.27 -1.60
CA TRP A 42 -10.50 -5.24 -1.51
C TRP A 42 -10.55 -6.07 -0.24
N ARG A 43 -10.70 -5.45 0.94
CA ARG A 43 -10.67 -6.15 2.23
C ARG A 43 -12.05 -6.46 2.75
N GLY A 44 -13.00 -5.53 2.61
CA GLY A 44 -14.36 -5.73 3.10
C GLY A 44 -15.16 -6.78 2.34
N LEU A 45 -14.87 -6.95 1.05
CA LEU A 45 -15.60 -7.91 0.22
C LEU A 45 -14.69 -9.03 -0.33
N PHE A 46 -13.65 -8.69 -1.11
CA PHE A 46 -12.87 -9.69 -1.83
C PHE A 46 -12.03 -10.55 -0.90
N GLN A 47 -11.25 -9.95 -0.01
CA GLN A 47 -10.36 -10.71 0.88
C GLN A 47 -11.14 -11.58 1.84
N GLU A 48 -12.27 -11.11 2.38
CA GLU A 48 -13.14 -11.89 3.25
C GLU A 48 -13.60 -13.18 2.58
N HIS A 49 -14.08 -13.09 1.34
CA HIS A 49 -14.52 -14.26 0.58
C HIS A 49 -13.36 -15.19 0.17
N LEU A 50 -12.22 -14.63 -0.19
CA LEU A 50 -11.06 -15.41 -0.64
C LEU A 50 -10.38 -16.12 0.54
N ASN A 51 -10.28 -15.49 1.70
CA ASN A 51 -9.70 -16.09 2.91
C ASN A 51 -10.36 -17.43 3.28
N GLN A 52 -11.66 -17.54 3.01
CA GLN A 52 -12.42 -18.78 3.29
C GLN A 52 -12.10 -19.90 2.31
N ARG A 53 -11.54 -19.61 1.14
CA ARG A 53 -11.30 -20.54 0.04
C ARG A 53 -9.84 -20.90 -0.18
N ILE A 54 -8.97 -19.90 -0.17
CA ILE A 54 -7.56 -20.06 -0.55
C ILE A 54 -6.57 -19.62 0.53
N GLY A 55 -7.04 -19.05 1.63
CA GLY A 55 -6.21 -18.51 2.70
C GLY A 55 -5.82 -17.04 2.49
N TRP A 56 -5.36 -16.41 3.58
CA TRP A 56 -5.15 -14.96 3.62
C TRP A 56 -3.99 -14.48 2.75
N LEU A 57 -2.91 -15.25 2.66
CA LEU A 57 -1.71 -14.86 1.91
C LEU A 57 -1.97 -14.93 0.40
N GLU A 58 -2.53 -16.02 -0.07
CA GLU A 58 -2.91 -16.21 -1.46
C GLU A 58 -3.98 -15.21 -1.88
N ALA A 59 -4.95 -14.94 -1.01
CA ALA A 59 -5.95 -13.90 -1.21
C ALA A 59 -5.30 -12.51 -1.36
N SER A 60 -4.34 -12.19 -0.49
CA SER A 60 -3.61 -10.91 -0.56
C SER A 60 -2.79 -10.80 -1.85
N LEU A 61 -2.12 -11.87 -2.27
CA LEU A 61 -1.35 -11.88 -3.53
C LEU A 61 -2.26 -11.73 -4.74
N LEU A 62 -3.39 -12.42 -4.77
CA LEU A 62 -4.37 -12.29 -5.85
C LEU A 62 -4.95 -10.87 -5.91
N ILE A 63 -5.28 -10.28 -4.76
CA ILE A 63 -5.75 -8.89 -4.70
C ILE A 63 -4.65 -7.94 -5.18
N GLY A 64 -3.40 -8.14 -4.79
CA GLY A 64 -2.28 -7.33 -5.27
C GLY A 64 -2.13 -7.37 -6.80
N ALA A 65 -2.30 -8.54 -7.42
CA ALA A 65 -2.28 -8.69 -8.86
C ALA A 65 -3.47 -7.98 -9.54
N ILE A 66 -4.68 -8.09 -9.00
CA ILE A 66 -5.86 -7.39 -9.50
C ILE A 66 -5.69 -5.87 -9.32
N TRP A 67 -5.14 -5.45 -8.20
CA TRP A 67 -4.87 -4.04 -7.91
C TRP A 67 -3.87 -3.43 -8.89
N LEU A 68 -2.82 -4.18 -9.28
CA LEU A 68 -1.93 -3.79 -10.38
C LEU A 68 -2.71 -3.59 -11.68
N VAL A 69 -3.54 -4.57 -12.08
CA VAL A 69 -4.35 -4.49 -13.31
C VAL A 69 -5.29 -3.27 -13.29
N TRP A 70 -5.88 -2.98 -12.13
CA TRP A 70 -6.72 -1.80 -11.91
C TRP A 70 -5.99 -0.48 -12.20
N HIS A 71 -4.69 -0.42 -11.94
CA HIS A 71 -3.88 0.77 -12.18
C HIS A 71 -3.29 0.88 -13.59
N LEU A 72 -3.28 -0.20 -14.40
CA LEU A 72 -2.67 -0.17 -15.74
C LEU A 72 -3.12 0.97 -16.66
N PRO A 73 -4.40 1.40 -16.65
CA PRO A 73 -4.82 2.54 -17.47
C PRO A 73 -4.03 3.82 -17.20
N LEU A 74 -3.44 3.99 -16.02
CA LEU A 74 -2.65 5.18 -15.67
C LEU A 74 -1.35 5.30 -16.48
N TRP A 75 -0.86 4.21 -17.10
CA TRP A 75 0.28 4.24 -18.01
C TRP A 75 -0.09 4.63 -19.45
N THR A 76 -1.38 4.70 -19.77
CA THR A 76 -1.88 5.08 -21.10
C THR A 76 -2.30 6.55 -21.18
N ILE A 77 -2.26 7.26 -20.07
CA ILE A 77 -2.59 8.68 -19.97
C ILE A 77 -1.40 9.46 -19.43
N ASP A 78 -1.43 10.79 -19.55
CA ASP A 78 -0.43 11.66 -18.93
C ASP A 78 -0.65 11.71 -17.41
N SER A 79 0.00 10.82 -16.71
CA SER A 79 -0.09 10.68 -15.25
C SER A 79 1.29 10.51 -14.63
N PRO A 80 1.46 10.85 -13.33
CA PRO A 80 2.70 10.57 -12.62
C PRO A 80 3.09 9.08 -12.61
N HIS A 81 2.12 8.18 -12.71
CA HIS A 81 2.36 6.73 -12.76
C HIS A 81 3.07 6.30 -14.04
N ALA A 82 2.82 6.98 -15.17
CA ALA A 82 3.47 6.68 -16.44
C ALA A 82 5.00 6.78 -16.40
N GLN A 83 5.54 7.51 -15.41
CA GLN A 83 6.98 7.66 -15.19
C GLN A 83 7.58 6.55 -14.33
N ILE A 84 6.73 5.74 -13.67
CA ILE A 84 7.18 4.65 -12.79
C ILE A 84 7.37 3.39 -13.63
N ALA A 85 8.51 2.71 -13.47
CA ALA A 85 8.74 1.43 -14.12
C ALA A 85 7.70 0.40 -13.65
N LEU A 86 6.93 -0.16 -14.57
CA LEU A 86 5.84 -1.07 -14.28
C LEU A 86 6.24 -2.25 -13.36
N PRO A 87 7.42 -2.90 -13.52
CA PRO A 87 7.84 -3.96 -12.60
C PRO A 87 8.04 -3.48 -11.16
N LEU A 88 8.53 -2.25 -10.95
CA LEU A 88 8.65 -1.67 -9.60
C LEU A 88 7.30 -1.43 -8.97
N PHE A 89 6.36 -0.85 -9.72
CA PHE A 89 5.00 -0.64 -9.25
C PHE A 89 4.29 -1.96 -8.95
N ALA A 90 4.46 -2.96 -9.81
CA ALA A 90 3.91 -4.31 -9.61
C ALA A 90 4.40 -4.93 -8.30
N ALA A 91 5.72 -4.87 -8.03
CA ALA A 91 6.29 -5.36 -6.78
C ALA A 91 5.67 -4.64 -5.56
N HIS A 92 5.47 -3.32 -5.65
CA HIS A 92 4.83 -2.54 -4.58
C HIS A 92 3.37 -2.95 -4.35
N CYS A 93 2.58 -3.11 -5.41
CA CYS A 93 1.20 -3.59 -5.29
C CYS A 93 1.12 -4.94 -4.55
N MET A 94 2.02 -5.87 -4.88
CA MET A 94 2.09 -7.17 -4.24
C MET A 94 2.47 -7.06 -2.74
N LEU A 95 3.54 -6.33 -2.43
CA LEU A 95 4.03 -6.16 -1.06
C LEU A 95 3.03 -5.39 -0.18
N TYR A 96 2.45 -4.30 -0.68
CA TYR A 96 1.41 -3.56 0.04
C TYR A 96 0.18 -4.41 0.29
N SER A 97 -0.26 -5.16 -0.71
CA SER A 97 -1.43 -6.03 -0.55
C SER A 97 -1.20 -7.10 0.52
N VAL A 98 0.00 -7.67 0.63
CA VAL A 98 0.37 -8.61 1.69
C VAL A 98 0.37 -7.94 3.06
N ILE A 99 1.00 -6.77 3.20
CA ILE A 99 1.07 -6.02 4.47
C ILE A 99 -0.34 -5.64 4.95
N ILE A 100 -1.16 -5.10 4.05
CA ILE A 100 -2.54 -4.68 4.36
C ILE A 100 -3.42 -5.90 4.68
N GLY A 101 -3.27 -6.99 3.92
CA GLY A 101 -3.99 -8.24 4.16
C GLY A 101 -3.63 -8.90 5.50
N ALA A 102 -2.36 -8.83 5.89
CA ALA A 102 -1.92 -9.26 7.22
C ALA A 102 -2.55 -8.42 8.34
N ALA A 103 -2.56 -7.08 8.19
CA ALA A 103 -3.18 -6.19 9.16
C ALA A 103 -4.69 -6.45 9.29
N TYR A 104 -5.40 -6.66 8.17
CA TYR A 104 -6.79 -7.07 8.13
C TYR A 104 -7.01 -8.40 8.89
N THR A 105 -6.18 -9.41 8.63
CA THR A 105 -6.28 -10.72 9.26
C THR A 105 -6.01 -10.65 10.78
N ILE A 106 -4.96 -9.94 11.20
CA ILE A 106 -4.59 -9.80 12.62
C ILE A 106 -5.65 -9.02 13.41
N SER A 107 -6.31 -8.05 12.77
CA SER A 107 -7.36 -7.25 13.40
C SER A 107 -8.73 -7.95 13.46
N GLY A 108 -8.81 -9.22 13.06
CA GLY A 108 -10.07 -9.97 13.07
C GLY A 108 -11.06 -9.52 12.00
N GLY A 109 -10.56 -9.06 10.85
CA GLY A 109 -11.40 -8.62 9.73
C GLY A 109 -11.79 -7.12 9.77
N SER A 110 -11.15 -6.32 10.62
CA SER A 110 -11.37 -4.87 10.61
C SER A 110 -10.71 -4.22 9.40
N ILE A 111 -11.48 -3.45 8.63
CA ILE A 111 -10.96 -2.68 7.48
C ILE A 111 -10.23 -1.39 7.88
N LEU A 112 -10.40 -0.93 9.12
CA LEU A 112 -9.79 0.34 9.56
C LEU A 112 -8.26 0.33 9.48
N PRO A 113 -7.53 -0.69 9.98
CA PRO A 113 -6.08 -0.77 9.80
C PRO A 113 -5.67 -0.80 8.32
N ALA A 114 -6.45 -1.48 7.46
CA ALA A 114 -6.21 -1.52 6.03
C ALA A 114 -6.27 -0.12 5.40
N ILE A 115 -7.35 0.63 5.69
CA ILE A 115 -7.51 2.02 5.24
C ILE A 115 -6.35 2.90 5.71
N LEU A 116 -5.95 2.79 6.99
CA LEU A 116 -4.88 3.63 7.55
C LEU A 116 -3.51 3.32 6.92
N ILE A 117 -3.18 2.04 6.72
CA ILE A 117 -1.93 1.64 6.07
C ILE A 117 -1.92 2.11 4.61
N HIS A 118 -3.00 1.87 3.86
CA HIS A 118 -3.12 2.29 2.48
C HIS A 118 -3.02 3.82 2.34
N LEU A 119 -3.69 4.58 3.19
CA LEU A 119 -3.56 6.04 3.24
C LEU A 119 -2.11 6.46 3.48
N THR A 120 -1.42 5.81 4.42
CA THR A 120 -0.01 6.11 4.73
C THR A 120 0.89 5.87 3.52
N VAL A 121 0.66 4.78 2.80
CA VAL A 121 1.39 4.44 1.56
C VAL A 121 1.17 5.51 0.48
N ASN A 122 -0.08 5.89 0.23
CA ASN A 122 -0.41 6.92 -0.77
C ASN A 122 0.19 8.27 -0.40
N LEU A 123 0.11 8.66 0.86
CA LEU A 123 0.71 9.91 1.32
C LEU A 123 2.25 9.87 1.19
N ALA A 124 2.90 8.75 1.54
CA ALA A 124 4.35 8.62 1.39
C ALA A 124 4.79 8.73 -0.07
N ALA A 125 4.08 8.09 -1.00
CA ALA A 125 4.34 8.21 -2.44
C ALA A 125 4.12 9.65 -2.94
N ASN A 126 3.02 10.29 -2.57
CA ASN A 126 2.73 11.66 -2.97
C ASN A 126 3.73 12.65 -2.35
N PHE A 127 4.10 12.50 -1.08
CA PHE A 127 5.10 13.37 -0.45
C PHE A 127 6.49 13.19 -1.04
N SER A 128 6.86 12.02 -1.57
CA SER A 128 8.14 11.84 -2.26
C SER A 128 8.24 12.73 -3.51
N ILE A 129 7.15 12.85 -4.26
CA ILE A 129 7.06 13.74 -5.43
C ILE A 129 7.21 15.19 -4.99
N PHE A 130 6.53 15.61 -3.91
CA PHE A 130 6.62 16.98 -3.37
C PHE A 130 7.93 17.26 -2.64
N ALA A 131 8.59 16.23 -2.08
CA ALA A 131 9.92 16.34 -1.48
C ALA A 131 11.05 16.43 -2.52
N GLY A 132 10.71 16.51 -3.82
CA GLY A 132 11.66 16.76 -4.89
C GLY A 132 12.46 15.53 -5.32
N PHE A 133 11.96 14.34 -5.08
CA PHE A 133 12.45 13.17 -5.81
C PHE A 133 12.13 13.36 -7.28
N LYS A 134 13.13 13.86 -8.03
CA LYS A 134 13.00 14.15 -9.48
C LYS A 134 12.75 12.89 -10.30
N ASP A 135 13.13 11.74 -9.75
CA ASP A 135 12.92 10.42 -10.35
C ASP A 135 12.03 9.58 -9.42
N PRO A 136 10.76 9.34 -9.79
CA PRO A 136 9.88 8.47 -9.01
C PRO A 136 10.44 7.04 -8.87
N ASN A 137 11.21 6.53 -9.83
CA ASN A 137 11.82 5.20 -9.75
C ASN A 137 12.86 5.11 -8.63
N ALA A 138 13.55 6.20 -8.30
CA ALA A 138 14.48 6.22 -7.18
C ALA A 138 13.77 5.96 -5.84
N TRP A 139 12.59 6.56 -5.62
CA TRP A 139 11.76 6.29 -4.44
C TRP A 139 11.28 4.84 -4.39
N PHE A 140 10.70 4.35 -5.48
CA PHE A 140 10.20 2.98 -5.56
C PHE A 140 11.31 1.95 -5.38
N SER A 141 12.49 2.19 -5.94
CA SER A 141 13.65 1.30 -5.78
C SER A 141 14.17 1.30 -4.34
N ALA A 142 14.30 2.47 -3.71
CA ALA A 142 14.80 2.60 -2.35
C ALA A 142 13.85 1.99 -1.31
N SER A 143 12.54 2.06 -1.53
CA SER A 143 11.53 1.51 -0.63
C SER A 143 11.32 0.00 -0.76
N LEU A 144 11.81 -0.64 -1.83
CA LEU A 144 11.54 -2.04 -2.11
C LEU A 144 12.04 -3.00 -1.02
N VAL A 145 13.30 -2.82 -0.58
CA VAL A 145 13.88 -3.69 0.47
C VAL A 145 13.18 -3.50 1.82
N PRO A 146 12.97 -2.27 2.33
CA PRO A 146 12.17 -2.06 3.54
C PRO A 146 10.77 -2.68 3.46
N LEU A 147 10.08 -2.53 2.34
CA LEU A 147 8.75 -3.12 2.15
C LEU A 147 8.78 -4.65 2.13
N LEU A 148 9.78 -5.25 1.50
CA LEU A 148 9.95 -6.70 1.52
C LEU A 148 10.15 -7.20 2.96
N LEU A 149 11.00 -6.53 3.74
CA LEU A 149 11.22 -6.89 5.15
C LEU A 149 9.94 -6.73 5.98
N LEU A 150 9.17 -5.67 5.75
CA LEU A 150 7.87 -5.47 6.39
C LEU A 150 6.86 -6.56 6.01
N ALA A 151 6.80 -6.95 4.74
CA ALA A 151 5.91 -8.02 4.28
C ALA A 151 6.29 -9.37 4.90
N LEU A 152 7.59 -9.72 4.95
CA LEU A 152 8.08 -10.93 5.62
C LEU A 152 7.77 -10.91 7.12
N GLY A 153 7.96 -9.77 7.78
CA GLY A 153 7.60 -9.58 9.18
C GLY A 153 6.09 -9.75 9.42
N ALA A 154 5.27 -9.19 8.54
CA ALA A 154 3.81 -9.32 8.60
C ALA A 154 3.35 -10.78 8.40
N ILE A 155 3.92 -11.49 7.43
CA ILE A 155 3.68 -12.92 7.22
C ILE A 155 4.05 -13.73 8.48
N SER A 156 5.24 -13.48 9.02
CA SER A 156 5.70 -14.16 10.25
C SER A 156 4.76 -13.89 11.42
N LEU A 157 4.31 -12.64 11.59
CA LEU A 157 3.40 -12.27 12.67
C LEU A 157 2.04 -12.96 12.55
N VAL A 158 1.47 -13.03 11.35
CA VAL A 158 0.21 -13.78 11.13
C VAL A 158 0.42 -15.25 11.44
N TYR A 159 1.52 -15.85 10.97
CA TYR A 159 1.83 -17.26 11.26
C TYR A 159 1.93 -17.52 12.76
N PHE A 160 2.67 -16.71 13.51
CA PHE A 160 2.79 -16.87 14.97
C PHE A 160 1.46 -16.70 15.71
N ARG A 161 0.56 -15.85 15.19
CA ARG A 161 -0.74 -15.60 15.79
C ARG A 161 -1.79 -16.67 15.47
N THR A 162 -1.76 -17.21 14.26
CA THR A 162 -2.83 -18.09 13.74
C THR A 162 -2.40 -19.54 13.52
N GLY A 163 -1.09 -19.81 13.48
CA GLY A 163 -0.52 -21.10 13.09
C GLY A 163 -0.70 -21.41 11.59
N GLN A 164 -1.11 -20.42 10.76
CA GLN A 164 -1.45 -20.63 9.36
C GLN A 164 -0.65 -19.70 8.45
N LEU A 165 0.03 -20.27 7.45
CA LEU A 165 0.71 -19.50 6.39
C LEU A 165 -0.22 -19.13 5.24
N GLY A 166 -1.40 -19.68 5.16
CA GLY A 166 -2.35 -19.34 4.09
C GLY A 166 -3.25 -20.49 3.66
N VAL A 167 -2.73 -21.62 3.29
CA VAL A 167 -3.54 -22.66 2.63
C VAL A 167 -4.39 -23.44 3.62
N ARG A 168 -5.71 -23.18 3.65
CA ARG A 168 -6.66 -24.20 4.05
C ARG A 168 -6.93 -25.09 2.83
N TRP A 169 -6.05 -26.06 2.58
CA TRP A 169 -6.43 -27.16 1.72
C TRP A 169 -7.57 -27.87 2.43
N LEU A 170 -8.79 -27.69 1.89
CA LEU A 170 -9.98 -28.50 2.09
C LEU A 170 -9.85 -29.54 3.23
N GLN A 171 -10.33 -29.21 4.42
CA GLN A 171 -10.87 -30.26 5.27
C GLN A 171 -12.20 -30.68 4.61
N VAL A 172 -12.11 -31.73 3.79
CA VAL A 172 -13.26 -32.49 3.30
C VAL A 172 -13.85 -33.24 4.47
#